data_93b93d74c479948bbba50c737290bfcd
#
_entry.id   93b93d74c479948bbba50c737290bfcd
#
_cell.length_a   1.000
_cell.length_b   1.000
_cell.length_c   1.000
_cell.angle_alpha   90.00
_cell.angle_beta   90.00
_cell.angle_gamma   90.00
#
_symmetry.space_group_name_H-M   'P 1'
#
loop_
_entity.id
_entity.type
_entity.pdbx_description
1 polymer ?
#
loop_
_entity_poly.entity_id
_entity_poly.type
_entity_poly.pdbx_seq_one_letter_code
_entity_poly.pdbx_strand_id
1 'polypeptide(L)'
;KDTLVKLAEVCAKHNILVISDEIHAEMAYPQYTHHPFATVSETAANCSITFMAPSKTFNIAGIVTSYSIIPNAEIREKFYSFMEAGEFNAGTIFAYTATEAAYTYGAEWLQQMRMYITENVRFVDEYCKSKLPKIKVYPPQASFLVWLDCRDLKLSQPELVSLFQDKAGLLLNDGSMFGPGGEGHMRLNIGCPRSVLSSALDALKKAIDKK
;
A
#
# COMPACT_ATOMS: atom_id res chain seq x y z
N LYS A 1 -2.49 10.61 14.70
CA LYS A 1 -2.72 12.02 14.38
C LYS A 1 -1.60 12.91 14.96
N ASP A 2 -1.33 12.83 16.25
CA ASP A 2 -0.37 13.71 16.96
C ASP A 2 1.06 13.62 16.38
N THR A 3 1.50 12.45 15.97
CA THR A 3 2.79 12.25 15.29
C THR A 3 2.85 13.01 13.96
N LEU A 4 1.76 13.05 13.20
CA LEU A 4 1.69 13.79 11.93
C LEU A 4 1.72 15.32 12.17
N VAL A 5 1.06 15.80 13.23
CA VAL A 5 1.15 17.22 13.63
C VAL A 5 2.59 17.61 13.94
N LYS A 6 3.29 16.83 14.77
CA LYS A 6 4.72 17.08 15.10
C LYS A 6 5.61 17.01 13.86
N LEU A 7 5.33 16.07 12.94
CA LEU A 7 6.07 16.00 11.68
C LEU A 7 5.86 17.27 10.85
N ALA A 8 4.63 17.76 10.73
CA ALA A 8 4.33 19.00 10.01
C ALA A 8 5.07 20.20 10.60
N GLU A 9 5.11 20.32 11.94
CA GLU A 9 5.84 21.39 12.64
C GLU A 9 7.34 21.35 12.34
N VAL A 10 7.96 20.15 12.36
CA VAL A 10 9.38 19.99 12.02
C VAL A 10 9.63 20.32 10.56
N CYS A 11 8.80 19.85 9.63
CA CYS A 11 8.94 20.14 8.21
C CYS A 11 8.81 21.65 7.93
N ALA A 12 7.82 22.31 8.49
CA ALA A 12 7.62 23.74 8.34
C ALA A 12 8.79 24.55 8.91
N LYS A 13 9.27 24.18 10.11
CA LYS A 13 10.45 24.82 10.74
C LYS A 13 11.70 24.79 9.84
N HIS A 14 11.86 23.74 9.06
CA HIS A 14 13.02 23.55 8.19
C HIS A 14 12.72 23.85 6.70
N ASN A 15 11.59 24.47 6.38
CA ASN A 15 11.16 24.75 5.00
C ASN A 15 11.13 23.51 4.11
N ILE A 16 10.69 22.38 4.65
CA ILE A 16 10.56 21.12 3.93
C ILE A 16 9.13 20.98 3.40
N LEU A 17 9.00 20.81 2.09
CA LEU A 17 7.73 20.46 1.47
C LEU A 17 7.48 18.96 1.64
N VAL A 18 6.32 18.59 2.17
CA VAL A 18 5.90 17.20 2.35
C VAL A 18 5.14 16.73 1.12
N ILE A 19 5.60 15.65 0.52
CA ILE A 19 4.86 14.91 -0.49
C ILE A 19 4.17 13.75 0.22
N SER A 20 2.83 13.83 0.34
CA SER A 20 2.03 12.79 0.98
C SER A 20 1.39 11.90 -0.09
N ASP A 21 1.96 10.71 -0.30
CA ASP A 21 1.36 9.70 -1.16
C ASP A 21 0.31 8.92 -0.38
N GLU A 22 -0.96 9.22 -0.65
CA GLU A 22 -2.12 8.67 0.05
C GLU A 22 -2.95 7.74 -0.84
N ILE A 23 -2.34 7.13 -1.85
CA ILE A 23 -3.00 6.24 -2.81
C ILE A 23 -3.70 5.03 -2.15
N HIS A 24 -3.35 4.68 -0.92
CA HIS A 24 -3.97 3.62 -0.12
C HIS A 24 -4.93 4.12 0.97
N ALA A 25 -5.25 5.41 1.01
CA ALA A 25 -6.04 6.04 2.08
C ALA A 25 -7.38 5.35 2.35
N GLU A 26 -8.16 5.06 1.29
CA GLU A 26 -9.48 4.44 1.43
C GLU A 26 -9.42 2.96 1.81
N MET A 27 -8.23 2.37 1.81
CA MET A 27 -8.01 0.95 2.14
C MET A 27 -7.68 0.71 3.62
N ALA A 28 -7.82 1.72 4.49
CA ALA A 28 -7.74 1.52 5.94
C ALA A 28 -8.80 0.49 6.39
N TYR A 29 -8.40 -0.49 7.21
CA TYR A 29 -9.33 -1.51 7.69
C TYR A 29 -10.39 -0.92 8.61
N PRO A 30 -11.58 -1.56 8.77
CA PRO A 30 -12.71 -0.94 9.46
C PRO A 30 -12.43 -0.42 10.87
N GLN A 31 -11.48 -1.01 11.58
CA GLN A 31 -11.07 -0.61 12.93
C GLN A 31 -10.04 0.51 12.98
N TYR A 32 -9.51 0.95 11.81
CA TYR A 32 -8.51 2.00 11.73
C TYR A 32 -9.03 3.20 10.93
N THR A 33 -8.60 4.39 11.31
CA THR A 33 -8.94 5.63 10.62
C THR A 33 -7.70 6.21 9.96
N HIS A 34 -7.78 6.43 8.66
CA HIS A 34 -6.78 7.21 7.94
C HIS A 34 -6.93 8.70 8.31
N HIS A 35 -5.81 9.36 8.50
CA HIS A 35 -5.73 10.80 8.73
C HIS A 35 -4.94 11.45 7.58
N PRO A 36 -5.60 12.05 6.57
CA PRO A 36 -4.89 12.73 5.50
C PRO A 36 -3.96 13.79 6.05
N PHE A 37 -2.69 13.80 5.60
CA PHE A 37 -1.66 14.66 6.19
C PHE A 37 -2.06 16.14 6.20
N ALA A 38 -2.57 16.64 5.09
CA ALA A 38 -3.00 18.03 4.96
C ALA A 38 -4.13 18.45 5.93
N THR A 39 -4.86 17.49 6.54
CA THR A 39 -6.01 17.76 7.41
C THR A 39 -5.65 17.78 8.90
N VAL A 40 -4.43 17.43 9.27
CA VAL A 40 -4.09 17.29 10.71
C VAL A 40 -3.82 18.62 11.39
N SER A 41 -3.40 19.64 10.63
CA SER A 41 -3.21 21.03 11.10
C SER A 41 -3.11 22.00 9.91
N GLU A 42 -3.27 23.29 10.17
CA GLU A 42 -3.04 24.35 9.17
C GLU A 42 -1.59 24.35 8.67
N THR A 43 -0.63 24.10 9.55
CA THR A 43 0.79 23.95 9.20
C THR A 43 0.99 22.81 8.19
N ALA A 44 0.35 21.65 8.40
CA ALA A 44 0.41 20.52 7.48
C ALA A 44 -0.21 20.87 6.11
N ALA A 45 -1.36 21.55 6.09
CA ALA A 45 -2.00 22.00 4.85
C ALA A 45 -1.09 22.95 4.05
N ASN A 46 -0.40 23.86 4.74
CA ASN A 46 0.46 24.88 4.12
C ASN A 46 1.80 24.35 3.60
N CYS A 47 2.28 23.18 4.07
CA CYS A 47 3.57 22.62 3.69
C CYS A 47 3.47 21.27 2.97
N SER A 48 2.31 20.92 2.36
CA SER A 48 2.15 19.62 1.73
C SER A 48 1.48 19.65 0.37
N ILE A 49 1.81 18.60 -0.40
CA ILE A 49 1.08 18.15 -1.59
C ILE A 49 0.61 16.72 -1.31
N THR A 50 -0.70 16.48 -1.36
CA THR A 50 -1.27 15.14 -1.25
C THR A 50 -1.54 14.56 -2.62
N PHE A 51 -1.04 13.36 -2.89
CA PHE A 51 -1.33 12.59 -4.10
C PHE A 51 -2.27 11.44 -3.81
N MET A 52 -3.29 11.29 -4.64
CA MET A 52 -4.30 10.25 -4.54
C MET A 52 -4.63 9.66 -5.91
N ALA A 53 -5.16 8.44 -5.91
CA ALA A 53 -5.65 7.79 -7.12
C ALA A 53 -6.69 6.71 -6.79
N PRO A 54 -7.71 6.50 -7.63
CA PRO A 54 -8.67 5.39 -7.47
C PRO A 54 -8.06 4.02 -7.83
N SER A 55 -6.89 4.01 -8.43
CA SER A 55 -6.28 2.85 -9.09
C SER A 55 -6.07 1.64 -8.16
N LYS A 56 -5.64 1.87 -6.92
CA LYS A 56 -5.44 0.78 -5.95
C LYS A 56 -6.75 0.40 -5.27
N THR A 57 -7.48 1.39 -4.81
CA THR A 57 -8.74 1.23 -4.08
C THR A 57 -9.78 0.49 -4.92
N PHE A 58 -9.96 0.87 -6.18
CA PHE A 58 -10.99 0.30 -7.06
C PHE A 58 -10.45 -0.70 -8.10
N ASN A 59 -9.18 -1.14 -7.93
CA ASN A 59 -8.55 -2.13 -8.83
C ASN A 59 -8.57 -1.72 -10.31
N ILE A 60 -8.33 -0.45 -10.59
CA ILE A 60 -8.33 0.14 -11.94
C ILE A 60 -6.97 0.73 -12.33
N ALA A 61 -5.88 0.11 -11.90
CA ALA A 61 -4.53 0.63 -12.14
C ALA A 61 -4.19 0.82 -13.63
N GLY A 62 -4.78 0.02 -14.52
CA GLY A 62 -4.60 0.14 -15.98
C GLY A 62 -5.18 1.41 -16.59
N ILE A 63 -6.06 2.15 -15.87
CA ILE A 63 -6.63 3.43 -16.32
C ILE A 63 -5.61 4.57 -16.20
N VAL A 64 -4.59 4.41 -15.38
CA VAL A 64 -3.48 5.38 -15.20
C VAL A 64 -3.99 6.79 -14.93
N THR A 65 -4.51 7.02 -13.74
CA THR A 65 -4.98 8.34 -13.30
C THR A 65 -4.61 8.61 -11.85
N SER A 66 -4.30 9.85 -11.55
CA SER A 66 -4.09 10.35 -10.20
C SER A 66 -4.51 11.82 -10.14
N TYR A 67 -4.68 12.32 -8.94
CA TYR A 67 -4.94 13.73 -8.68
C TYR A 67 -4.15 14.21 -7.47
N SER A 68 -3.92 15.51 -7.40
CA SER A 68 -3.24 16.16 -6.29
C SER A 68 -4.15 17.16 -5.57
N ILE A 69 -4.01 17.24 -4.25
CA ILE A 69 -4.68 18.21 -3.39
C ILE A 69 -3.61 19.09 -2.77
N ILE A 70 -3.64 20.38 -3.09
CA ILE A 70 -2.63 21.35 -2.68
C ILE A 70 -3.36 22.57 -2.08
N PRO A 71 -3.54 22.64 -0.75
CA PRO A 71 -4.25 23.75 -0.11
C PRO A 71 -3.53 25.09 -0.29
N ASN A 72 -2.19 25.12 -0.15
CA ASN A 72 -1.38 26.33 -0.31
C ASN A 72 -1.41 26.82 -1.77
N ALA A 73 -1.90 28.04 -1.97
CA ALA A 73 -2.08 28.61 -3.30
C ALA A 73 -0.78 28.80 -4.08
N GLU A 74 0.30 29.25 -3.40
CA GLU A 74 1.60 29.48 -4.04
C GLU A 74 2.23 28.18 -4.51
N ILE A 75 2.19 27.11 -3.67
CA ILE A 75 2.69 25.79 -4.03
C ILE A 75 1.85 25.23 -5.19
N ARG A 76 0.53 25.37 -5.12
CA ARG A 76 -0.41 24.89 -6.15
C ARG A 76 -0.14 25.54 -7.49
N GLU A 77 0.02 26.86 -7.53
CA GLU A 77 0.31 27.59 -8.76
C GLU A 77 1.63 27.14 -9.39
N LYS A 78 2.71 27.05 -8.60
CA LYS A 78 4.01 26.59 -9.08
C LYS A 78 3.93 25.14 -9.61
N PHE A 79 3.24 24.26 -8.91
CA PHE A 79 3.10 22.86 -9.31
C PHE A 79 2.34 22.73 -10.63
N TYR A 80 1.17 23.34 -10.74
CA TYR A 80 0.36 23.22 -11.95
C TYR A 80 0.95 23.96 -13.14
N SER A 81 1.57 25.12 -12.95
CA SER A 81 2.29 25.80 -14.03
C SER A 81 3.43 24.94 -14.60
N PHE A 82 4.15 24.20 -13.74
CA PHE A 82 5.17 23.26 -14.19
C PHE A 82 4.56 22.08 -14.98
N MET A 83 3.46 21.53 -14.47
CA MET A 83 2.76 20.41 -15.13
C MET A 83 2.20 20.82 -16.51
N GLU A 84 1.62 22.01 -16.61
CA GLU A 84 1.09 22.57 -17.85
C GLU A 84 2.19 22.87 -18.88
N ALA A 85 3.30 23.46 -18.43
CA ALA A 85 4.44 23.75 -19.31
C ALA A 85 5.07 22.49 -19.93
N GLY A 86 4.97 21.34 -19.21
CA GLY A 86 5.44 20.05 -19.71
C GLY A 86 4.37 19.18 -20.35
N GLU A 87 3.12 19.66 -20.46
CA GLU A 87 1.95 18.89 -20.93
C GLU A 87 1.71 17.59 -20.14
N PHE A 88 2.10 17.58 -18.85
CA PHE A 88 1.98 16.40 -17.96
C PHE A 88 0.61 16.29 -17.27
N ASN A 89 -0.25 17.28 -17.43
CA ASN A 89 -1.57 17.37 -16.79
C ASN A 89 -2.71 16.78 -17.65
N ALA A 90 -2.40 16.24 -18.81
CA ALA A 90 -3.41 15.66 -19.71
C ALA A 90 -3.67 14.19 -19.36
N GLY A 91 -4.91 13.90 -18.95
CA GLY A 91 -5.42 12.53 -18.79
C GLY A 91 -6.28 12.11 -19.98
N THR A 92 -6.64 10.83 -20.04
CA THR A 92 -7.59 10.34 -21.04
C THR A 92 -9.03 10.54 -20.54
N ILE A 93 -9.99 10.68 -21.47
CA ILE A 93 -11.42 10.79 -21.12
C ILE A 93 -11.89 9.58 -20.31
N PHE A 94 -11.37 8.37 -20.60
CA PHE A 94 -11.70 7.17 -19.85
C PHE A 94 -11.19 7.23 -18.41
N ALA A 95 -10.04 7.86 -18.18
CA ALA A 95 -9.48 8.04 -16.85
C ALA A 95 -10.38 8.95 -15.99
N TYR A 96 -10.85 10.06 -16.53
CA TYR A 96 -11.76 10.97 -15.83
C TYR A 96 -13.11 10.30 -15.54
N THR A 97 -13.72 9.68 -16.54
CA THR A 97 -15.01 8.99 -16.38
C THR A 97 -14.93 7.85 -15.37
N ALA A 98 -13.84 7.03 -15.42
CA ALA A 98 -13.66 5.94 -14.48
C ALA A 98 -13.44 6.45 -13.04
N THR A 99 -12.68 7.54 -12.86
CA THR A 99 -12.46 8.16 -11.56
C THR A 99 -13.77 8.69 -10.97
N GLU A 100 -14.55 9.44 -11.75
CA GLU A 100 -15.84 9.95 -11.34
C GLU A 100 -16.80 8.82 -10.96
N ALA A 101 -16.91 7.80 -11.80
CA ALA A 101 -17.77 6.64 -11.55
C ALA A 101 -17.35 5.87 -10.28
N ALA A 102 -16.05 5.64 -10.08
CA ALA A 102 -15.52 4.94 -8.93
C ALA A 102 -15.87 5.66 -7.61
N TYR A 103 -15.65 6.96 -7.54
CA TYR A 103 -15.93 7.73 -6.33
C TYR A 103 -17.44 8.03 -6.13
N THR A 104 -18.21 8.12 -7.20
CA THR A 104 -19.65 8.38 -7.09
C THR A 104 -20.44 7.11 -6.74
N TYR A 105 -20.09 5.96 -7.33
CA TYR A 105 -20.90 4.74 -7.22
C TYR A 105 -20.20 3.58 -6.55
N GLY A 106 -18.91 3.68 -6.26
CA GLY A 106 -18.09 2.57 -5.77
C GLY A 106 -18.13 2.30 -4.25
N ALA A 107 -18.94 3.04 -3.47
CA ALA A 107 -18.91 2.96 -2.00
C ALA A 107 -19.23 1.55 -1.46
N GLU A 108 -20.24 0.89 -2.00
CA GLU A 108 -20.61 -0.47 -1.59
C GLU A 108 -19.52 -1.48 -1.94
N TRP A 109 -18.97 -1.41 -3.14
CA TRP A 109 -17.87 -2.26 -3.58
C TRP A 109 -16.64 -2.07 -2.67
N LEU A 110 -16.30 -0.82 -2.35
CA LEU A 110 -15.20 -0.49 -1.45
C LEU A 110 -15.38 -1.12 -0.07
N GLN A 111 -16.59 -1.03 0.49
CA GLN A 111 -16.89 -1.62 1.78
C GLN A 111 -16.73 -3.15 1.76
N GLN A 112 -17.27 -3.81 0.76
CA GLN A 112 -17.15 -5.27 0.59
C GLN A 112 -15.70 -5.70 0.38
N MET A 113 -14.94 -4.98 -0.45
CA MET A 113 -13.52 -5.23 -0.69
C MET A 113 -12.70 -5.10 0.61
N ARG A 114 -12.91 -4.03 1.39
CA ARG A 114 -12.21 -3.83 2.69
C ARG A 114 -12.47 -4.98 3.66
N MET A 115 -13.72 -5.46 3.76
CA MET A 115 -14.05 -6.62 4.59
C MET A 115 -13.35 -7.88 4.07
N TYR A 116 -13.39 -8.13 2.78
CA TYR A 116 -12.75 -9.29 2.17
C TYR A 116 -11.23 -9.33 2.38
N ILE A 117 -10.56 -8.19 2.19
CA ILE A 117 -9.11 -8.07 2.42
C ILE A 117 -8.77 -8.24 3.91
N THR A 118 -9.57 -7.68 4.82
CA THR A 118 -9.40 -7.89 6.27
C THR A 118 -9.46 -9.38 6.64
N GLU A 119 -10.41 -10.12 6.06
CA GLU A 119 -10.52 -11.56 6.27
C GLU A 119 -9.34 -12.33 5.62
N ASN A 120 -8.79 -11.84 4.49
CA ASN A 120 -7.58 -12.43 3.91
C ASN A 120 -6.37 -12.24 4.81
N VAL A 121 -6.20 -11.08 5.46
CA VAL A 121 -5.14 -10.85 6.46
C VAL A 121 -5.25 -11.85 7.60
N ARG A 122 -6.46 -11.96 8.18
CA ARG A 122 -6.71 -12.90 9.26
C ARG A 122 -6.38 -14.34 8.87
N PHE A 123 -6.81 -14.76 7.69
CA PHE A 123 -6.52 -16.08 7.15
C PHE A 123 -5.01 -16.36 7.02
N VAL A 124 -4.23 -15.40 6.48
CA VAL A 124 -2.77 -15.55 6.35
C VAL A 124 -2.11 -15.66 7.73
N ASP A 125 -2.51 -14.81 8.67
CA ASP A 125 -1.95 -14.82 10.03
C ASP A 125 -2.24 -16.15 10.74
N GLU A 126 -3.48 -16.62 10.71
CA GLU A 126 -3.88 -17.91 11.29
C GLU A 126 -3.19 -19.09 10.62
N TYR A 127 -3.07 -19.06 9.29
CA TYR A 127 -2.36 -20.10 8.54
C TYR A 127 -0.87 -20.14 8.92
N CYS A 128 -0.22 -19.00 8.96
CA CYS A 128 1.20 -18.92 9.35
C CYS A 128 1.40 -19.41 10.79
N LYS A 129 0.60 -18.97 11.75
CA LYS A 129 0.67 -19.40 13.14
C LYS A 129 0.49 -20.92 13.30
N SER A 130 -0.43 -21.52 12.55
CA SER A 130 -0.76 -22.94 12.69
C SER A 130 0.11 -23.88 11.87
N LYS A 131 0.51 -23.48 10.66
CA LYS A 131 1.17 -24.35 9.68
C LYS A 131 2.58 -23.93 9.26
N LEU A 132 2.95 -22.67 9.50
CA LEU A 132 4.24 -22.07 9.13
C LEU A 132 4.84 -21.28 10.30
N PRO A 133 5.06 -21.88 11.49
CA PRO A 133 5.39 -21.14 12.72
C PRO A 133 6.71 -20.36 12.65
N LYS A 134 7.56 -20.63 11.65
CA LYS A 134 8.80 -19.89 11.39
C LYS A 134 8.60 -18.63 10.53
N ILE A 135 7.37 -18.37 10.07
CA ILE A 135 7.01 -17.14 9.33
C ILE A 135 6.04 -16.36 10.19
N LYS A 136 6.44 -15.16 10.57
CA LYS A 136 5.59 -14.25 11.35
C LYS A 136 4.94 -13.24 10.42
N VAL A 137 3.67 -12.99 10.64
CA VAL A 137 2.89 -11.97 9.92
C VAL A 137 2.89 -10.70 10.74
N TYR A 138 3.22 -9.58 10.13
CA TYR A 138 2.92 -8.26 10.70
C TYR A 138 1.57 -7.80 10.13
N PRO A 139 0.47 -7.86 10.93
CA PRO A 139 -0.85 -7.49 10.45
C PRO A 139 -0.87 -6.01 10.04
N PRO A 140 -1.17 -5.69 8.78
CA PRO A 140 -1.26 -4.32 8.34
C PRO A 140 -2.52 -3.64 8.89
N GLN A 141 -2.52 -2.30 8.90
CA GLN A 141 -3.68 -1.49 9.28
C GLN A 141 -4.50 -1.04 8.07
N ALA A 142 -3.92 -1.20 6.88
CA ALA A 142 -4.51 -0.81 5.60
C ALA A 142 -3.88 -1.63 4.46
N SER A 143 -4.43 -1.47 3.26
CA SER A 143 -3.87 -2.05 2.03
C SER A 143 -4.10 -3.56 1.89
N PHE A 144 -3.58 -4.12 0.81
CA PHE A 144 -3.59 -5.56 0.48
C PHE A 144 -2.18 -6.17 0.53
N LEU A 145 -1.25 -5.51 1.21
CA LEU A 145 0.15 -5.91 1.29
C LEU A 145 0.48 -6.35 2.71
N VAL A 146 0.94 -7.59 2.85
CA VAL A 146 1.32 -8.19 4.13
C VAL A 146 2.83 -8.37 4.17
N TRP A 147 3.45 -7.97 5.28
CA TRP A 147 4.86 -8.15 5.53
C TRP A 147 5.10 -9.45 6.29
N LEU A 148 5.91 -10.32 5.72
CA LEU A 148 6.25 -11.63 6.27
C LEU A 148 7.68 -11.58 6.83
N ASP A 149 7.84 -11.79 8.12
CA ASP A 149 9.15 -12.02 8.76
C ASP A 149 9.51 -13.48 8.64
N CYS A 150 10.52 -13.78 7.84
CA CYS A 150 11.00 -15.13 7.54
C CYS A 150 12.35 -15.43 8.20
N ARG A 151 12.86 -14.57 9.09
CA ARG A 151 14.19 -14.70 9.70
C ARG A 151 14.38 -16.00 10.51
N ASP A 152 13.30 -16.53 11.06
CA ASP A 152 13.35 -17.81 11.79
C ASP A 152 13.55 -19.04 10.87
N LEU A 153 13.45 -18.86 9.54
CA LEU A 153 13.86 -19.88 8.56
C LEU A 153 15.37 -20.02 8.44
N LYS A 154 16.14 -19.04 8.93
CA LYS A 154 17.60 -18.97 8.90
C LYS A 154 18.19 -19.19 7.51
N LEU A 155 17.62 -18.52 6.54
CA LEU A 155 18.03 -18.49 5.14
C LEU A 155 18.69 -17.15 4.83
N SER A 156 19.69 -17.16 3.97
CA SER A 156 20.15 -15.95 3.29
C SER A 156 19.05 -15.39 2.39
N GLN A 157 19.12 -14.11 2.05
CA GLN A 157 18.10 -13.50 1.18
C GLN A 157 17.94 -14.19 -0.18
N PRO A 158 19.01 -14.55 -0.91
CA PRO A 158 18.88 -15.32 -2.16
C PRO A 158 18.22 -16.70 -1.95
N GLU A 159 18.53 -17.41 -0.85
CA GLU A 159 17.90 -18.69 -0.55
C GLU A 159 16.41 -18.52 -0.21
N LEU A 160 16.05 -17.41 0.47
CA LEU A 160 14.66 -17.07 0.79
C LEU A 160 13.88 -16.78 -0.49
N VAL A 161 14.41 -15.97 -1.39
CA VAL A 161 13.79 -15.69 -2.70
C VAL A 161 13.62 -17.00 -3.50
N SER A 162 14.64 -17.83 -3.58
CA SER A 162 14.55 -19.12 -4.27
C SER A 162 13.51 -20.06 -3.63
N LEU A 163 13.39 -20.08 -2.30
CA LEU A 163 12.34 -20.85 -1.62
C LEU A 163 10.94 -20.43 -2.08
N PHE A 164 10.68 -19.13 -2.15
CA PHE A 164 9.38 -18.64 -2.59
C PHE A 164 9.18 -18.82 -4.09
N GLN A 165 10.11 -18.36 -4.90
CA GLN A 165 9.97 -18.30 -6.35
C GLN A 165 10.15 -19.67 -7.01
N ASP A 166 11.28 -20.35 -6.77
CA ASP A 166 11.65 -21.56 -7.51
C ASP A 166 10.99 -22.82 -6.94
N LYS A 167 10.89 -22.89 -5.59
CA LYS A 167 10.37 -24.10 -4.93
C LYS A 167 8.87 -24.04 -4.66
N ALA A 168 8.33 -22.88 -4.28
CA ALA A 168 6.90 -22.71 -4.02
C ALA A 168 6.13 -22.14 -5.22
N GLY A 169 6.79 -21.62 -6.26
CA GLY A 169 6.15 -21.00 -7.42
C GLY A 169 5.46 -19.67 -7.10
N LEU A 170 5.96 -18.92 -6.11
CA LEU A 170 5.36 -17.69 -5.62
C LEU A 170 6.27 -16.50 -5.88
N LEU A 171 5.90 -15.66 -6.85
CA LEU A 171 6.62 -14.43 -7.14
C LEU A 171 6.16 -13.31 -6.20
N LEU A 172 6.88 -13.13 -5.08
CA LEU A 172 6.68 -12.07 -4.11
C LEU A 172 7.73 -10.97 -4.27
N ASN A 173 7.46 -9.81 -3.66
CA ASN A 173 8.51 -8.80 -3.56
C ASN A 173 9.53 -9.20 -2.48
N ASP A 174 10.79 -9.14 -2.86
CA ASP A 174 11.93 -9.29 -1.97
C ASP A 174 11.97 -8.12 -0.96
N GLY A 175 12.06 -8.44 0.33
CA GLY A 175 12.09 -7.42 1.38
C GLY A 175 13.29 -6.50 1.30
N SER A 176 14.45 -7.00 0.85
CA SER A 176 15.68 -6.21 0.75
C SER A 176 15.58 -5.02 -0.21
N MET A 177 14.69 -5.09 -1.21
CA MET A 177 14.43 -3.97 -2.13
C MET A 177 13.85 -2.72 -1.45
N PHE A 178 13.34 -2.85 -0.24
CA PHE A 178 12.74 -1.74 0.53
C PHE A 178 13.74 -1.04 1.47
N GLY A 179 15.03 -1.42 1.41
CA GLY A 179 16.10 -0.76 2.14
C GLY A 179 16.55 -1.51 3.40
N PRO A 180 17.35 -0.83 4.26
CA PRO A 180 17.91 -1.43 5.46
C PRO A 180 16.85 -2.03 6.38
N GLY A 181 17.08 -3.28 6.84
CA GLY A 181 16.13 -4.03 7.66
C GLY A 181 15.10 -4.84 6.88
N GLY A 182 15.09 -4.78 5.55
CA GLY A 182 14.22 -5.60 4.71
C GLY A 182 14.71 -7.03 4.49
N GLU A 183 15.98 -7.32 4.79
CA GLU A 183 16.54 -8.67 4.71
C GLU A 183 15.81 -9.65 5.64
N GLY A 184 15.64 -10.88 5.18
CA GLY A 184 14.88 -11.92 5.89
C GLY A 184 13.36 -11.74 5.81
N HIS A 185 12.88 -10.81 4.98
CA HIS A 185 11.45 -10.53 4.82
C HIS A 185 11.00 -10.69 3.37
N MET A 186 9.69 -10.95 3.21
CA MET A 186 9.00 -10.98 1.92
C MET A 186 7.69 -10.20 2.02
N ARG A 187 7.29 -9.50 0.94
CA ARG A 187 5.99 -8.79 0.87
C ARG A 187 4.99 -9.56 0.04
N LEU A 188 3.95 -10.07 0.70
CA LEU A 188 2.87 -10.83 0.09
C LEU A 188 1.71 -9.90 -0.31
N ASN A 189 1.26 -9.99 -1.56
CA ASN A 189 0.01 -9.38 -2.01
C ASN A 189 -1.16 -10.35 -1.74
N ILE A 190 -2.15 -9.91 -0.99
CA ILE A 190 -3.35 -10.69 -0.62
C ILE A 190 -4.63 -10.20 -1.32
N GLY A 191 -4.49 -9.28 -2.28
CA GLY A 191 -5.59 -8.78 -3.11
C GLY A 191 -6.03 -9.77 -4.18
N CYS A 192 -6.29 -11.02 -3.79
CA CYS A 192 -6.69 -12.11 -4.67
C CYS A 192 -7.79 -12.97 -4.03
N PRO A 193 -8.46 -13.86 -4.79
CA PRO A 193 -9.41 -14.82 -4.24
C PRO A 193 -8.79 -15.69 -3.16
N ARG A 194 -9.55 -16.01 -2.12
CA ARG A 194 -9.13 -16.86 -0.98
C ARG A 194 -8.59 -18.21 -1.43
N SER A 195 -9.17 -18.80 -2.47
CA SER A 195 -8.69 -20.08 -3.02
C SER A 195 -7.28 -20.00 -3.58
N VAL A 196 -6.94 -18.90 -4.26
CA VAL A 196 -5.59 -18.65 -4.77
C VAL A 196 -4.61 -18.48 -3.60
N LEU A 197 -4.99 -17.70 -2.60
CA LEU A 197 -4.17 -17.46 -1.41
C LEU A 197 -3.93 -18.75 -0.62
N SER A 198 -4.96 -19.60 -0.44
CA SER A 198 -4.83 -20.89 0.22
C SER A 198 -3.86 -21.81 -0.54
N SER A 199 -4.03 -21.92 -1.85
CA SER A 199 -3.15 -22.74 -2.69
C SER A 199 -1.70 -22.27 -2.64
N ALA A 200 -1.49 -20.95 -2.62
CA ALA A 200 -0.15 -20.35 -2.49
C ALA A 200 0.52 -20.70 -1.15
N LEU A 201 -0.22 -20.57 -0.05
CA LEU A 201 0.30 -20.91 1.27
C LEU A 201 0.55 -22.41 1.44
N ASP A 202 -0.29 -23.28 0.85
CA ASP A 202 -0.08 -24.73 0.83
C ASP A 202 1.17 -25.11 0.01
N ALA A 203 1.42 -24.42 -1.12
CA ALA A 203 2.64 -24.61 -1.91
C ALA A 203 3.90 -24.20 -1.13
N LEU A 204 3.84 -23.06 -0.45
CA LEU A 204 4.93 -22.60 0.42
C LEU A 204 5.22 -23.61 1.55
N LYS A 205 4.17 -24.11 2.21
CA LYS A 205 4.30 -25.14 3.24
C LYS A 205 5.02 -26.37 2.71
N LYS A 206 4.58 -26.91 1.56
CA LYS A 206 5.21 -28.07 0.92
C LYS A 206 6.67 -27.82 0.58
N ALA A 207 7.03 -26.60 0.15
CA ALA A 207 8.41 -26.23 -0.17
C ALA A 207 9.30 -26.17 1.08
N ILE A 208 8.76 -25.72 2.21
CA ILE A 208 9.47 -25.68 3.50
C ILE A 208 9.63 -27.07 4.09
N ASP A 209 8.60 -27.94 4.03
CA ASP A 209 8.65 -29.29 4.59
C ASP A 209 9.60 -30.23 3.82
N LYS A 210 9.91 -29.93 2.56
CA LYS A 210 10.85 -30.71 1.71
C LYS A 210 12.32 -30.32 1.93
N LYS A 211 12.60 -29.34 2.77
CA LYS A 211 13.95 -28.86 3.11
C LYS A 211 14.51 -29.60 4.31
#